data_e01b9063733a01b83215cdd3da3c5806
#
_entry.id   e01b9063733a01b83215cdd3da3c5806
#
_cell.length_a   1.000
_cell.length_b   1.000
_cell.length_c   1.000
_cell.angle_alpha   90.00
_cell.angle_beta   90.00
_cell.angle_gamma   90.00
#
_symmetry.space_group_name_H-M   'P 1'
#
loop_
_entity.id
_entity.type
_entity.pdbx_description
1 polymer ?
#
loop_
_entity_poly.entity_id
_entity_poly.type
_entity_poly.pdbx_seq_one_letter_code
_entity_poly.pdbx_strand_id
1 'polypeptide(L)'
;QSVDPERAVAEMEEVQRVARQSLREVRALVHDARSTDLRTELAGARAVLDSAGVALVVSGDPDQVGPTARTVFGRVLREAMTNVLRHAQPSHCRIEISSTDGTARLRIANDGVLPGADPAGSGIAALRRYLTDHSGRLDAGPTPDGSFVLCAELPA
;
A
#
# COMPACT_ATOMS: atom_id res chain seq x y z
N GLN A 1 39.34 -12.33 -27.95
CA GLN A 1 38.53 -11.17 -27.60
C GLN A 1 38.31 -11.16 -26.09
N SER A 2 38.93 -10.21 -25.40
CA SER A 2 38.73 -10.03 -23.95
C SER A 2 37.35 -9.44 -23.71
N VAL A 3 36.53 -10.17 -22.97
CA VAL A 3 35.28 -9.60 -22.43
C VAL A 3 35.69 -8.62 -21.34
N ASP A 4 35.28 -7.37 -21.46
CA ASP A 4 35.50 -6.33 -20.44
C ASP A 4 34.69 -6.72 -19.19
N PRO A 5 35.34 -7.00 -18.05
CA PRO A 5 34.64 -7.44 -16.85
C PRO A 5 33.65 -6.41 -16.29
N GLU A 6 33.97 -5.11 -16.42
CA GLU A 6 33.09 -4.04 -15.94
C GLU A 6 31.81 -3.94 -16.76
N ARG A 7 31.93 -4.13 -18.08
CA ARG A 7 30.79 -4.16 -18.98
C ARG A 7 29.90 -5.39 -18.74
N ALA A 8 30.50 -6.54 -18.47
CA ALA A 8 29.76 -7.75 -18.16
C ALA A 8 28.97 -7.63 -16.85
N VAL A 9 29.55 -6.99 -15.83
CA VAL A 9 28.85 -6.70 -14.57
C VAL A 9 27.68 -5.75 -14.78
N ALA A 10 27.87 -4.65 -15.52
CA ALA A 10 26.84 -3.68 -15.81
C ALA A 10 25.66 -4.30 -16.60
N GLU A 11 25.96 -5.15 -17.59
CA GLU A 11 24.93 -5.87 -18.34
C GLU A 11 24.15 -6.85 -17.45
N MET A 12 24.84 -7.52 -16.51
CA MET A 12 24.20 -8.45 -15.56
C MET A 12 23.29 -7.72 -14.55
N GLU A 13 23.71 -6.56 -14.06
CA GLU A 13 22.91 -5.70 -13.18
C GLU A 13 21.65 -5.20 -13.90
N GLU A 14 21.76 -4.79 -15.15
CA GLU A 14 20.63 -4.37 -15.97
C GLU A 14 19.63 -5.50 -16.21
N VAL A 15 20.10 -6.72 -16.53
CA VAL A 15 19.26 -7.90 -16.69
C VAL A 15 18.53 -8.22 -15.37
N GLN A 16 19.22 -8.15 -14.24
CA GLN A 16 18.60 -8.37 -12.93
C GLN A 16 17.55 -7.31 -12.61
N ARG A 17 17.82 -6.05 -12.94
CA ARG A 17 16.87 -4.94 -12.74
C ARG A 17 15.59 -5.16 -13.55
N VAL A 18 15.72 -5.50 -14.83
CA VAL A 18 14.59 -5.77 -15.74
C VAL A 18 13.80 -7.00 -15.27
N ALA A 19 14.49 -8.06 -14.87
CA ALA A 19 13.84 -9.27 -14.36
C ALA A 19 13.03 -9.00 -13.10
N ARG A 20 13.56 -8.21 -12.15
CA ARG A 20 12.83 -7.83 -10.92
C ARG A 20 11.62 -6.94 -11.23
N GLN A 21 11.74 -6.03 -12.19
CA GLN A 21 10.64 -5.20 -12.63
C GLN A 21 9.54 -6.03 -13.30
N SER A 22 9.89 -6.94 -14.21
CA SER A 22 8.95 -7.84 -14.87
C SER A 22 8.22 -8.74 -13.89
N LEU A 23 8.92 -9.28 -12.88
CA LEU A 23 8.30 -10.06 -11.81
C LEU A 23 7.31 -9.25 -10.98
N ARG A 24 7.62 -7.98 -10.71
CA ARG A 24 6.69 -7.06 -10.02
C ARG A 24 5.44 -6.78 -10.85
N GLU A 25 5.61 -6.56 -12.16
CA GLU A 25 4.49 -6.32 -13.09
C GLU A 25 3.60 -7.55 -13.22
N VAL A 26 4.17 -8.75 -13.35
CA VAL A 26 3.42 -10.01 -13.37
C VAL A 26 2.69 -10.25 -12.05
N ARG A 27 3.32 -9.99 -10.91
CA ARG A 27 2.66 -10.09 -9.59
C ARG A 27 1.52 -9.09 -9.46
N ALA A 28 1.69 -7.86 -9.95
CA ALA A 28 0.63 -6.86 -9.96
C ALA A 28 -0.57 -7.31 -10.82
N LEU A 29 -0.34 -7.88 -12.01
CA LEU A 29 -1.38 -8.41 -12.88
C LEU A 29 -2.11 -9.61 -12.25
N VAL A 30 -1.38 -10.52 -11.62
CA VAL A 30 -1.97 -11.66 -10.90
C VAL A 30 -2.74 -11.22 -9.66
N HIS A 31 -2.29 -10.15 -8.99
CA HIS A 31 -3.00 -9.57 -7.85
C HIS A 31 -4.25 -8.80 -8.26
N ASP A 32 -4.25 -8.11 -9.40
CA ASP A 32 -5.45 -7.47 -9.97
C ASP A 32 -6.52 -8.49 -10.40
N ALA A 33 -6.12 -9.71 -10.79
CA ALA A 33 -7.03 -10.79 -11.13
C ALA A 33 -7.67 -11.49 -9.91
N ARG A 34 -7.13 -11.29 -8.70
CA ARG A 34 -7.73 -11.79 -7.47
C ARG A 34 -8.59 -10.71 -6.85
N SER A 35 -9.89 -10.98 -6.72
CA SER A 35 -10.82 -10.16 -5.96
C SER A 35 -10.20 -9.78 -4.61
N THR A 36 -9.88 -8.52 -4.43
CA THR A 36 -9.39 -7.97 -3.17
C THR A 36 -10.59 -7.63 -2.32
N ASP A 37 -10.74 -8.29 -1.19
CA ASP A 37 -11.73 -7.93 -0.19
C ASP A 37 -11.02 -7.33 1.03
N LEU A 38 -11.54 -6.20 1.51
CA LEU A 38 -10.99 -5.48 2.67
C LEU A 38 -10.84 -6.40 3.90
N ARG A 39 -11.78 -7.29 4.15
CA ARG A 39 -11.72 -8.23 5.26
C ARG A 39 -10.51 -9.17 5.16
N THR A 40 -10.26 -9.71 3.99
CA THR A 40 -9.11 -10.58 3.72
C THR A 40 -7.80 -9.81 3.86
N GLU A 41 -7.74 -8.60 3.34
CA GLU A 41 -6.55 -7.76 3.46
C GLU A 41 -6.27 -7.32 4.91
N LEU A 42 -7.29 -7.05 5.70
CA LEU A 42 -7.14 -6.77 7.14
C LEU A 42 -6.55 -7.97 7.90
N ALA A 43 -7.02 -9.18 7.60
CA ALA A 43 -6.46 -10.39 8.20
C ALA A 43 -4.98 -10.59 7.82
N GLY A 44 -4.63 -10.35 6.56
CA GLY A 44 -3.24 -10.39 6.08
C GLY A 44 -2.37 -9.33 6.72
N ALA A 45 -2.84 -8.09 6.82
CA ALA A 45 -2.13 -6.99 7.47
C ALA A 45 -1.86 -7.31 8.94
N ARG A 46 -2.85 -7.83 9.66
CA ARG A 46 -2.70 -8.25 11.06
C ARG A 46 -1.61 -9.30 11.22
N ALA A 47 -1.63 -10.34 10.39
CA ALA A 47 -0.64 -11.42 10.45
C ALA A 47 0.79 -10.90 10.19
N VAL A 48 0.96 -10.05 9.18
CA VAL A 48 2.28 -9.49 8.81
C VAL A 48 2.81 -8.56 9.89
N LEU A 49 1.99 -7.64 10.39
CA LEU A 49 2.41 -6.67 11.42
C LEU A 49 2.68 -7.36 12.76
N ASP A 50 1.89 -8.36 13.13
CA ASP A 50 2.12 -9.16 14.32
C ASP A 50 3.46 -9.90 14.24
N SER A 51 3.76 -10.55 13.10
CA SER A 51 5.06 -11.17 12.85
C SER A 51 6.23 -10.20 12.96
N ALA A 52 6.03 -8.94 12.59
CA ALA A 52 7.04 -7.88 12.66
C ALA A 52 7.13 -7.21 14.04
N GLY A 53 6.31 -7.61 15.00
CA GLY A 53 6.26 -7.00 16.34
C GLY A 53 5.62 -5.62 16.37
N VAL A 54 4.80 -5.29 15.38
CA VAL A 54 4.12 -3.99 15.26
C VAL A 54 2.74 -4.06 15.92
N ALA A 55 2.45 -3.11 16.81
CA ALA A 55 1.14 -2.99 17.42
C ALA A 55 0.12 -2.45 16.41
N LEU A 56 -0.89 -3.23 16.07
CA LEU A 56 -1.96 -2.86 15.17
C LEU A 56 -3.27 -2.61 15.91
N VAL A 57 -3.86 -1.44 15.69
CA VAL A 57 -5.21 -1.11 16.13
C VAL A 57 -6.11 -0.95 14.91
N VAL A 58 -7.19 -1.71 14.85
CA VAL A 58 -8.23 -1.60 13.82
C VAL A 58 -9.52 -1.12 14.47
N SER A 59 -10.12 -0.08 13.93
CA SER A 59 -11.43 0.43 14.36
C SER A 59 -12.40 0.49 13.18
N GLY A 60 -13.67 0.30 13.46
CA GLY A 60 -14.72 0.17 12.45
C GLY A 60 -14.86 -1.26 11.91
N ASP A 61 -15.93 -1.46 11.15
CA ASP A 61 -16.29 -2.77 10.59
C ASP A 61 -16.27 -2.69 9.06
N PRO A 62 -15.55 -3.60 8.37
CA PRO A 62 -15.58 -3.67 6.90
C PRO A 62 -16.96 -3.81 6.30
N ASP A 63 -17.92 -4.38 7.04
CA ASP A 63 -19.30 -4.56 6.56
C ASP A 63 -20.12 -3.25 6.58
N GLN A 64 -19.62 -2.20 7.23
CA GLN A 64 -20.25 -0.86 7.23
C GLN A 64 -20.08 -0.12 5.91
N VAL A 65 -19.16 -0.55 5.07
CA VAL A 65 -18.94 0.03 3.75
C VAL A 65 -19.49 -0.88 2.65
N GLY A 66 -19.96 -0.28 1.56
CA GLY A 66 -20.55 -1.01 0.45
C GLY A 66 -19.56 -1.93 -0.29
N PRO A 67 -20.06 -2.83 -1.16
CA PRO A 67 -19.22 -3.82 -1.87
C PRO A 67 -18.10 -3.18 -2.70
N THR A 68 -18.38 -2.10 -3.41
CA THR A 68 -17.38 -1.37 -4.20
C THR A 68 -16.29 -0.82 -3.30
N ALA A 69 -16.65 -0.17 -2.18
CA ALA A 69 -15.69 0.35 -1.22
C ALA A 69 -14.85 -0.75 -0.60
N ARG A 70 -15.41 -1.91 -0.29
CA ARG A 70 -14.64 -3.06 0.22
C ARG A 70 -13.57 -3.51 -0.76
N THR A 71 -13.88 -3.59 -2.04
CA THR A 71 -12.91 -3.97 -3.08
C THR A 71 -11.84 -2.93 -3.24
N VAL A 72 -12.20 -1.66 -3.37
CA VAL A 72 -11.26 -0.55 -3.55
C VAL A 72 -10.35 -0.39 -2.32
N PHE A 73 -10.93 -0.39 -1.13
CA PHE A 73 -10.16 -0.26 0.12
C PHE A 73 -9.26 -1.47 0.40
N GLY A 74 -9.64 -2.67 -0.05
CA GLY A 74 -8.77 -3.83 0.00
C GLY A 74 -7.49 -3.61 -0.79
N ARG A 75 -7.59 -3.07 -2.01
CA ARG A 75 -6.42 -2.71 -2.83
C ARG A 75 -5.60 -1.60 -2.19
N VAL A 76 -6.24 -0.57 -1.66
CA VAL A 76 -5.55 0.52 -0.95
C VAL A 76 -4.76 -0.02 0.24
N LEU A 77 -5.38 -0.86 1.06
CA LEU A 77 -4.73 -1.44 2.24
C LEU A 77 -3.52 -2.30 1.85
N ARG A 78 -3.63 -3.11 0.81
CA ARG A 78 -2.52 -3.93 0.31
C ARG A 78 -1.32 -3.08 -0.07
N GLU A 79 -1.53 -2.03 -0.84
CA GLU A 79 -0.45 -1.11 -1.26
C GLU A 79 0.12 -0.35 -0.06
N ALA A 80 -0.74 0.10 0.86
CA ALA A 80 -0.32 0.76 2.08
C ALA A 80 0.58 -0.13 2.94
N MET A 81 0.26 -1.40 3.10
CA MET A 81 1.10 -2.35 3.84
C MET A 81 2.45 -2.58 3.16
N THR A 82 2.47 -2.65 1.84
CA THR A 82 3.72 -2.72 1.07
C THR A 82 4.59 -1.50 1.35
N ASN A 83 4.00 -0.31 1.36
CA ASN A 83 4.71 0.93 1.65
C ASN A 83 5.24 1.00 3.08
N VAL A 84 4.44 0.58 4.06
CA VAL A 84 4.87 0.52 5.46
C VAL A 84 6.10 -0.39 5.62
N LEU A 85 6.08 -1.57 5.02
CA LEU A 85 7.17 -2.52 5.11
C LEU A 85 8.45 -2.08 4.38
N ARG A 86 8.32 -1.25 3.34
CA ARG A 86 9.47 -0.75 2.57
C ARG A 86 10.06 0.53 3.11
N HIS A 87 9.24 1.43 3.65
CA HIS A 87 9.62 2.82 3.92
C HIS A 87 9.57 3.21 5.38
N ALA A 88 9.24 2.27 6.26
CA ALA A 88 9.13 2.51 7.69
C ALA A 88 9.72 1.37 8.52
N GLN A 89 10.04 1.69 9.76
CA GLN A 89 10.26 0.75 10.87
C GLN A 89 9.22 1.07 11.95
N PRO A 90 7.97 0.70 11.76
CA PRO A 90 6.88 1.12 12.63
C PRO A 90 6.91 0.35 13.95
N SER A 91 6.50 1.01 15.03
CA SER A 91 6.10 0.39 16.29
C SER A 91 4.59 0.25 16.38
N HIS A 92 3.87 1.15 15.71
CA HIS A 92 2.42 1.23 15.75
C HIS A 92 1.85 1.47 14.35
N CYS A 93 0.74 0.80 14.07
CA CYS A 93 -0.08 1.04 12.89
C CYS A 93 -1.55 1.12 13.32
N ARG A 94 -2.31 2.03 12.72
CA ARG A 94 -3.74 2.21 12.98
C ARG A 94 -4.50 2.18 11.67
N ILE A 95 -5.57 1.41 11.63
CA ILE A 95 -6.49 1.32 10.49
C ILE A 95 -7.89 1.67 11.00
N GLU A 96 -8.51 2.65 10.35
CA GLU A 96 -9.84 3.14 10.71
C GLU A 96 -10.76 3.05 9.50
N ILE A 97 -11.93 2.43 9.68
CA ILE A 97 -12.95 2.25 8.65
C ILE A 97 -14.22 2.94 9.13
N SER A 98 -14.80 3.78 8.31
CA SER A 98 -16.06 4.45 8.64
C SER A 98 -16.92 4.66 7.40
N SER A 99 -18.22 4.81 7.62
CA SER A 99 -19.18 5.24 6.62
C SER A 99 -20.11 6.26 7.27
N THR A 100 -20.08 7.49 6.79
CA THR A 100 -20.80 8.61 7.37
C THR A 100 -21.25 9.56 6.27
N ASP A 101 -22.49 10.01 6.32
CA ASP A 101 -23.04 11.00 5.38
C ASP A 101 -22.84 10.66 3.90
N GLY A 102 -23.02 9.39 3.53
CA GLY A 102 -22.87 8.92 2.16
C GLY A 102 -21.40 8.82 1.69
N THR A 103 -20.45 8.85 2.63
CA THR A 103 -19.01 8.72 2.33
C THR A 103 -18.42 7.57 3.11
N ALA A 104 -17.84 6.60 2.40
CA ALA A 104 -17.00 5.56 2.99
C ALA A 104 -15.56 6.07 3.09
N ARG A 105 -14.90 5.80 4.21
CA ARG A 105 -13.52 6.26 4.47
C ARG A 105 -12.67 5.13 5.04
N LEU A 106 -11.46 5.01 4.50
CA LEU A 106 -10.38 4.18 5.06
C LEU A 106 -9.22 5.11 5.40
N ARG A 107 -8.77 5.08 6.66
CA ARG A 107 -7.59 5.81 7.11
C ARG A 107 -6.57 4.83 7.66
N ILE A 108 -5.31 4.96 7.21
CA ILE A 108 -4.19 4.14 7.63
C ILE A 108 -3.08 5.07 8.09
N ALA A 109 -2.59 4.86 9.31
CA ALA A 109 -1.50 5.66 9.89
C ALA A 109 -0.45 4.75 10.50
N ASN A 110 0.82 5.06 10.29
CA ASN A 110 1.94 4.38 10.94
C ASN A 110 3.00 5.39 11.39
N ASP A 111 3.74 5.04 12.43
CA ASP A 111 4.94 5.76 12.87
C ASP A 111 6.20 5.22 12.16
N GLY A 112 7.35 5.74 12.53
CA GLY A 112 8.65 5.18 12.17
C GLY A 112 9.03 5.34 10.70
N VAL A 113 8.60 6.39 10.01
CA VAL A 113 9.02 6.68 8.63
C VAL A 113 10.54 6.83 8.57
N LEU A 114 11.18 6.09 7.66
CA LEU A 114 12.63 6.12 7.51
C LEU A 114 13.09 7.44 6.87
N PRO A 115 14.24 8.01 7.32
CA PRO A 115 14.82 9.20 6.69
C PRO A 115 15.13 8.94 5.21
N GLY A 116 14.79 9.89 4.34
CA GLY A 116 15.00 9.80 2.89
C GLY A 116 14.04 8.85 2.16
N ALA A 117 13.11 8.21 2.86
CA ALA A 117 12.05 7.45 2.22
C ALA A 117 11.12 8.39 1.41
N ASP A 118 10.72 7.95 0.24
CA ASP A 118 9.65 8.59 -0.54
C ASP A 118 8.38 7.74 -0.48
N PRO A 119 7.58 7.88 0.58
CA PRO A 119 6.36 7.10 0.73
C PRO A 119 5.24 7.55 -0.23
N ALA A 120 5.39 8.68 -0.91
CA ALA A 120 4.46 9.20 -1.91
C ALA A 120 4.88 8.84 -3.36
N GLY A 121 5.71 7.80 -3.54
CA GLY A 121 6.20 7.35 -4.84
C GLY A 121 5.11 6.84 -5.80
N SER A 122 5.55 6.08 -6.81
CA SER A 122 4.67 5.63 -7.92
C SER A 122 3.43 4.84 -7.48
N GLY A 123 3.52 4.08 -6.38
CA GLY A 123 2.39 3.32 -5.83
C GLY A 123 1.24 4.21 -5.37
N ILE A 124 1.54 5.29 -4.65
CA ILE A 124 0.52 6.26 -4.20
C ILE A 124 -0.10 7.00 -5.39
N ALA A 125 0.71 7.40 -6.38
CA ALA A 125 0.20 8.04 -7.60
C ALA A 125 -0.77 7.11 -8.36
N ALA A 126 -0.45 5.83 -8.46
CA ALA A 126 -1.32 4.83 -9.08
C ALA A 126 -2.63 4.64 -8.28
N LEU A 127 -2.56 4.60 -6.96
CA LEU A 127 -3.74 4.55 -6.11
C LEU A 127 -4.64 5.79 -6.26
N ARG A 128 -4.06 6.99 -6.35
CA ARG A 128 -4.85 8.22 -6.59
C ARG A 128 -5.67 8.12 -7.87
N ARG A 129 -5.05 7.67 -8.96
CA ARG A 129 -5.76 7.45 -10.23
C ARG A 129 -6.85 6.41 -10.09
N TYR A 130 -6.55 5.30 -9.43
CA TYR A 130 -7.51 4.24 -9.17
C TYR A 130 -8.73 4.71 -8.38
N LEU A 131 -8.53 5.51 -7.32
CA LEU A 131 -9.62 6.11 -6.56
C LEU A 131 -10.43 7.09 -7.41
N THR A 132 -9.78 7.92 -8.23
CA THR A 132 -10.45 8.85 -9.14
C THR A 132 -11.34 8.12 -10.13
N ASP A 133 -10.91 6.99 -10.68
CA ASP A 133 -11.70 6.14 -11.58
C ASP A 133 -12.96 5.56 -10.90
N HIS A 134 -12.97 5.49 -9.58
CA HIS A 134 -14.11 5.07 -8.76
C HIS A 134 -14.85 6.25 -8.10
N SER A 135 -14.69 7.46 -8.62
CA SER A 135 -15.28 8.69 -8.07
C SER A 135 -14.83 9.00 -6.62
N GLY A 136 -13.69 8.49 -6.25
CA GLY A 136 -13.11 8.66 -4.92
C GLY A 136 -11.93 9.62 -4.89
N ARG A 137 -11.35 9.75 -3.71
CA ARG A 137 -10.17 10.58 -3.45
C ARG A 137 -9.21 9.86 -2.54
N LEU A 138 -7.90 10.10 -2.75
CA LEU A 138 -6.83 9.60 -1.88
C LEU A 138 -5.87 10.73 -1.54
N ASP A 139 -5.69 10.97 -0.25
CA ASP A 139 -4.68 11.84 0.31
C ASP A 139 -3.65 11.00 1.09
N ALA A 140 -2.38 11.29 0.92
CA ALA A 140 -1.31 10.60 1.62
C ALA A 140 -0.11 11.50 1.79
N GLY A 141 0.51 11.45 2.96
CA GLY A 141 1.70 12.23 3.25
C GLY A 141 2.22 12.06 4.68
N PRO A 142 3.43 12.56 4.92
CA PRO A 142 4.01 12.59 6.25
C PRO A 142 3.32 13.63 7.12
N THR A 143 3.32 13.37 8.42
CA THR A 143 2.85 14.30 9.45
C THR A 143 4.03 14.88 10.23
N PRO A 144 3.88 16.05 10.90
CA PRO A 144 4.99 16.67 11.62
C PRO A 144 5.60 15.84 12.73
N ASP A 145 4.88 14.86 13.26
CA ASP A 145 5.35 13.95 14.32
C ASP A 145 6.15 12.74 13.81
N GLY A 146 6.46 12.69 12.50
CA GLY A 146 7.21 11.59 11.89
C GLY A 146 6.37 10.38 11.50
N SER A 147 5.06 10.50 11.56
CA SER A 147 4.12 9.48 11.06
C SER A 147 3.81 9.67 9.57
N PHE A 148 3.24 8.66 8.96
CA PHE A 148 2.66 8.72 7.62
C PHE A 148 1.18 8.40 7.69
N VAL A 149 0.36 9.18 7.03
CA VAL A 149 -1.09 8.99 6.99
C VAL A 149 -1.56 8.88 5.55
N LEU A 150 -2.37 7.87 5.28
CA LEU A 150 -3.09 7.68 4.04
C LEU A 150 -4.59 7.69 4.34
N CYS A 151 -5.36 8.45 3.57
CA CYS A 151 -6.80 8.53 3.69
C CYS A 151 -7.44 8.35 2.32
N ALA A 152 -8.29 7.35 2.18
CA ALA A 152 -9.07 7.07 0.98
C ALA A 152 -10.57 7.30 1.27
N GLU A 153 -11.25 7.96 0.36
CA GLU A 153 -12.68 8.25 0.45
C GLU A 153 -13.38 7.83 -0.84
N LEU A 154 -14.56 7.27 -0.70
CA LEU A 154 -15.46 6.86 -1.79
C LEU A 154 -16.89 7.25 -1.46
N PRO A 155 -17.74 7.50 -2.47
CA PRO A 155 -19.19 7.51 -2.25
C PRO A 155 -19.63 6.17 -1.67
N ALA A 156 -20.50 6.21 -0.63
CA ALA A 156 -21.02 5.02 0.03
C ALA A 156 -22.15 4.35 -0.77
#